data_9aea9efaedd2c7ca39058ad4199bfc3a
#
_entry.id   9aea9efaedd2c7ca39058ad4199bfc3a
#
_cell.length_a   1.000
_cell.length_b   1.000
_cell.length_c   1.000
_cell.angle_alpha   90.00
_cell.angle_beta   90.00
_cell.angle_gamma   90.00
#
_symmetry.space_group_name_H-M   'P 1'
#
loop_
_entity.id
_entity.type
_entity.pdbx_description
1 polymer ?
#
loop_
_entity_poly.entity_id
_entity_poly.type
_entity_poly.pdbx_seq_one_letter_code
_entity_poly.pdbx_strand_id
1 'polypeptide(L)'
;MLITISLLILAYLIMGKDINPLLERVKNIDWRGKINALMGKLRPWAVKAGRAATRPLLQFYYVMDDENTSALDRVLIYAAIIYTISPVSLLPSAVYRFLGVLDEGAALLYVYNKVKDKITPEINVKVEETLNAWFGPEYQWIEG
;
A
#
# COMPACT_ATOMS: atom_id res chain seq x y z
N MET A 1 -10.87 4.34 11.39
CA MET A 1 -11.49 3.03 11.42
C MET A 1 -10.89 2.06 10.39
N LEU A 2 -10.92 2.39 9.11
CA LEU A 2 -10.34 1.52 8.08
C LEU A 2 -8.83 1.28 8.29
N ILE A 3 -8.09 2.30 8.67
CA ILE A 3 -6.65 2.17 8.90
C ILE A 3 -6.40 1.13 9.99
N THR A 4 -7.10 1.22 11.10
CA THR A 4 -6.93 0.29 12.22
C THR A 4 -7.24 -1.14 11.81
N ILE A 5 -8.40 -1.34 11.17
CA ILE A 5 -8.83 -2.69 10.77
C ILE A 5 -7.87 -3.28 9.73
N SER A 6 -7.42 -2.48 8.77
CA SER A 6 -6.50 -2.94 7.74
C SER A 6 -5.17 -3.40 8.33
N LEU A 7 -4.63 -2.64 9.27
CA LEU A 7 -3.38 -3.00 9.93
C LEU A 7 -3.54 -4.23 10.80
N LEU A 8 -4.69 -4.38 11.48
CA LEU A 8 -4.96 -5.58 12.27
C LEU A 8 -5.09 -6.82 11.39
N ILE A 9 -5.74 -6.71 10.24
CA ILE A 9 -5.85 -7.83 9.31
C ILE A 9 -4.45 -8.25 8.84
N LEU A 10 -3.61 -7.29 8.47
CA LEU A 10 -2.26 -7.59 8.03
C LEU A 10 -1.47 -8.28 9.14
N ALA A 11 -1.52 -7.75 10.35
CA ALA A 11 -0.81 -8.34 11.48
C ALA A 11 -1.30 -9.76 11.78
N TYR A 12 -2.61 -9.97 11.77
CA TYR A 12 -3.19 -11.28 12.06
C TYR A 12 -2.79 -12.30 10.99
N LEU A 13 -2.76 -11.91 9.72
CA LEU A 13 -2.32 -12.82 8.65
C LEU A 13 -0.86 -13.20 8.82
N ILE A 14 0.01 -12.25 9.14
CA ILE A 14 1.42 -12.54 9.36
C ILE A 14 1.59 -13.51 10.53
N MET A 15 0.75 -13.36 11.57
CA MET A 15 0.78 -14.22 12.76
C MET A 15 0.06 -15.56 12.58
N GLY A 16 -0.60 -15.77 11.44
CA GLY A 16 -1.36 -17.00 11.20
C GLY A 16 -2.70 -17.08 11.93
N LYS A 17 -3.27 -15.95 12.34
CA LYS A 17 -4.55 -15.91 13.05
C LYS A 17 -5.73 -15.76 12.09
N ASP A 18 -6.92 -16.13 12.59
CA ASP A 18 -8.16 -16.02 11.82
C ASP A 18 -8.57 -14.57 11.63
N ILE A 19 -8.76 -14.15 10.38
CA ILE A 19 -9.15 -12.78 10.05
C ILE A 19 -10.63 -12.65 9.68
N ASN A 20 -11.38 -13.75 9.65
CA ASN A 20 -12.80 -13.72 9.21
C ASN A 20 -13.63 -12.68 9.94
N PRO A 21 -13.54 -12.53 11.28
CA PRO A 21 -14.31 -11.49 11.96
C PRO A 21 -13.96 -10.08 11.51
N LEU A 22 -12.71 -9.85 11.16
CA LEU A 22 -12.25 -8.53 10.69
C LEU A 22 -12.67 -8.27 9.25
N LEU A 23 -12.69 -9.31 8.41
CA LEU A 23 -13.09 -9.18 7.01
C LEU A 23 -14.54 -8.69 6.87
N GLU A 24 -15.41 -9.11 7.80
CA GLU A 24 -16.80 -8.66 7.76
C GLU A 24 -16.92 -7.14 7.83
N ARG A 25 -16.00 -6.49 8.53
CA ARG A 25 -16.03 -5.04 8.70
C ARG A 25 -15.60 -4.27 7.46
N VAL A 26 -14.95 -4.92 6.49
CA VAL A 26 -14.45 -4.23 5.29
C VAL A 26 -15.20 -4.62 4.02
N LYS A 27 -16.26 -5.41 4.12
CA LYS A 27 -16.98 -5.86 2.94
C LYS A 27 -17.68 -4.75 2.16
N ASN A 28 -18.16 -3.73 2.85
CA ASN A 28 -18.96 -2.66 2.24
C ASN A 28 -18.22 -1.33 2.15
N ILE A 29 -16.89 -1.37 2.07
CA ILE A 29 -16.07 -0.17 1.97
C ILE A 29 -16.22 0.46 0.58
N ASP A 30 -16.38 1.78 0.55
CA ASP A 30 -16.30 2.54 -0.68
C ASP A 30 -14.83 2.71 -1.06
N TRP A 31 -14.32 1.74 -1.83
CA TRP A 31 -12.90 1.74 -2.18
C TRP A 31 -12.50 2.90 -3.08
N ARG A 32 -13.41 3.36 -3.95
CA ARG A 32 -13.06 4.45 -4.87
C ARG A 32 -12.63 5.70 -4.11
N GLY A 33 -13.41 6.09 -3.11
CA GLY A 33 -13.05 7.25 -2.28
C GLY A 33 -11.76 7.04 -1.51
N LYS A 34 -11.55 5.82 -0.97
CA LYS A 34 -10.33 5.52 -0.20
C LYS A 34 -9.09 5.51 -1.08
N ILE A 35 -9.20 4.95 -2.29
CA ILE A 35 -8.10 4.91 -3.24
C ILE A 35 -7.69 6.34 -3.64
N ASN A 36 -8.68 7.19 -3.94
CA ASN A 36 -8.40 8.57 -4.32
C ASN A 36 -7.73 9.34 -3.19
N ALA A 37 -8.22 9.16 -1.96
CA ALA A 37 -7.62 9.82 -0.79
C ALA A 37 -6.19 9.36 -0.55
N LEU A 38 -5.91 8.08 -0.80
CA LEU A 38 -4.58 7.52 -0.61
C LEU A 38 -3.56 8.16 -1.55
N MET A 39 -3.94 8.42 -2.80
CA MET A 39 -3.05 9.09 -3.76
C MET A 39 -2.63 10.46 -3.25
N GLY A 40 -3.58 11.21 -2.66
CA GLY A 40 -3.28 12.52 -2.11
C GLY A 40 -2.30 12.48 -0.95
N LYS A 41 -2.25 11.39 -0.19
CA LYS A 41 -1.29 11.21 0.89
C LYS A 41 0.05 10.68 0.38
N LEU A 42 0.02 9.86 -0.64
CA LEU A 42 1.22 9.21 -1.17
C LEU A 42 2.16 10.22 -1.86
N ARG A 43 1.60 11.15 -2.61
CA ARG A 43 2.41 12.09 -3.38
C ARG A 43 3.34 12.95 -2.53
N PRO A 44 2.88 13.60 -1.44
CA PRO A 44 3.79 14.38 -0.59
C PRO A 44 4.89 13.54 0.04
N TRP A 45 4.56 12.31 0.42
CA TRP A 45 5.56 11.37 0.95
C TRP A 45 6.60 11.03 -0.11
N ALA A 46 6.15 10.78 -1.35
CA ALA A 46 7.01 10.38 -2.46
C ALA A 46 8.07 11.44 -2.76
N VAL A 47 7.70 12.71 -2.70
CA VAL A 47 8.62 13.82 -2.97
C VAL A 47 9.82 13.76 -2.02
N LYS A 48 9.59 13.35 -0.78
CA LYS A 48 10.66 13.25 0.22
C LYS A 48 11.43 11.93 0.12
N ALA A 49 10.74 10.85 -0.20
CA ALA A 49 11.34 9.50 -0.20
C ALA A 49 12.12 9.20 -1.47
N GLY A 50 11.73 9.80 -2.60
CA GLY A 50 12.42 9.62 -3.88
C GLY A 50 11.79 8.56 -4.77
N ARG A 51 12.27 8.54 -6.00
CA ARG A 51 11.72 7.69 -7.07
C ARG A 51 11.78 6.20 -6.74
N ALA A 52 12.95 5.73 -6.31
CA ALA A 52 13.15 4.30 -6.07
C ALA A 52 12.26 3.77 -4.95
N ALA A 53 12.11 4.54 -3.87
CA ALA A 53 11.26 4.14 -2.75
C ALA A 53 9.77 4.21 -3.10
N THR A 54 9.40 5.08 -4.02
CA THR A 54 8.00 5.27 -4.42
C THR A 54 7.51 4.19 -5.37
N ARG A 55 8.39 3.63 -6.20
CA ARG A 55 8.01 2.66 -7.23
C ARG A 55 7.17 1.49 -6.68
N PRO A 56 7.61 0.75 -5.65
CA PRO A 56 6.81 -0.38 -5.17
C PRO A 56 5.46 0.06 -4.59
N LEU A 57 5.38 1.23 -3.98
CA LEU A 57 4.11 1.71 -3.46
C LEU A 57 3.14 2.08 -4.56
N LEU A 58 3.62 2.60 -5.68
CA LEU A 58 2.77 2.84 -6.84
C LEU A 58 2.32 1.54 -7.50
N GLN A 59 3.18 0.53 -7.55
CA GLN A 59 2.77 -0.78 -8.03
C GLN A 59 1.61 -1.31 -7.20
N PHE A 60 1.72 -1.23 -5.86
CA PHE A 60 0.65 -1.62 -4.96
C PHE A 60 -0.61 -0.79 -5.20
N TYR A 61 -0.44 0.52 -5.33
CA TYR A 61 -1.57 1.42 -5.54
C TYR A 61 -2.37 1.03 -6.78
N TYR A 62 -1.70 0.77 -7.90
CA TYR A 62 -2.39 0.45 -9.13
C TYR A 62 -2.97 -0.95 -9.14
N VAL A 63 -2.39 -1.90 -8.41
CA VAL A 63 -3.05 -3.19 -8.19
C VAL A 63 -4.33 -3.00 -7.39
N MET A 64 -4.29 -2.16 -6.35
CA MET A 64 -5.48 -1.88 -5.53
C MET A 64 -6.58 -1.23 -6.35
N ASP A 65 -6.22 -0.38 -7.31
CA ASP A 65 -7.17 0.34 -8.17
C ASP A 65 -7.80 -0.56 -9.24
N ASP A 66 -7.20 -1.72 -9.52
CA ASP A 66 -7.71 -2.65 -10.52
C ASP A 66 -9.04 -3.25 -10.08
N GLU A 67 -10.01 -3.26 -11.00
CA GLU A 67 -11.36 -3.77 -10.71
C GLU A 67 -11.37 -5.24 -10.28
N ASN A 68 -10.42 -6.02 -10.76
CA ASN A 68 -10.35 -7.45 -10.48
C ASN A 68 -9.67 -7.80 -9.16
N THR A 69 -9.19 -6.81 -8.42
CA THR A 69 -8.52 -7.04 -7.15
C THR A 69 -9.55 -7.31 -6.06
N SER A 70 -9.34 -8.38 -5.28
CA SER A 70 -10.24 -8.75 -4.21
C SER A 70 -10.22 -7.73 -3.07
N ALA A 71 -11.29 -7.73 -2.26
CA ALA A 71 -11.36 -6.85 -1.10
C ALA A 71 -10.21 -7.12 -0.12
N LEU A 72 -9.85 -8.40 0.09
CA LEU A 72 -8.75 -8.74 0.97
C LEU A 72 -7.43 -8.16 0.47
N ASP A 73 -7.15 -8.32 -0.82
CA ASP A 73 -5.91 -7.78 -1.39
C ASP A 73 -5.87 -6.26 -1.28
N ARG A 74 -7.01 -5.59 -1.49
CA ARG A 74 -7.10 -4.13 -1.30
C ARG A 74 -6.79 -3.73 0.13
N VAL A 75 -7.33 -4.45 1.10
CA VAL A 75 -7.08 -4.19 2.52
C VAL A 75 -5.59 -4.34 2.84
N LEU A 76 -4.97 -5.40 2.36
CA LEU A 76 -3.55 -5.64 2.62
C LEU A 76 -2.66 -4.57 1.99
N ILE A 77 -2.96 -4.18 0.76
CA ILE A 77 -2.22 -3.13 0.08
C ILE A 77 -2.40 -1.81 0.80
N TYR A 78 -3.64 -1.48 1.18
CA TYR A 78 -3.92 -0.25 1.91
C TYR A 78 -3.13 -0.20 3.22
N ALA A 79 -3.13 -1.31 3.96
CA ALA A 79 -2.38 -1.39 5.21
C ALA A 79 -0.88 -1.18 4.99
N ALA A 80 -0.31 -1.82 3.97
CA ALA A 80 1.11 -1.71 3.68
C ALA A 80 1.51 -0.28 3.31
N ILE A 81 0.73 0.36 2.46
CA ILE A 81 1.01 1.73 2.04
C ILE A 81 0.88 2.69 3.22
N ILE A 82 -0.23 2.62 3.96
CA ILE A 82 -0.45 3.51 5.10
C ILE A 82 0.65 3.33 6.15
N TYR A 83 1.03 2.09 6.43
CA TYR A 83 2.07 1.82 7.42
C TYR A 83 3.40 2.41 7.00
N THR A 84 3.71 2.37 5.70
CA THR A 84 4.97 2.90 5.18
C THR A 84 5.01 4.42 5.18
N ILE A 85 3.92 5.08 4.81
CA ILE A 85 3.93 6.54 4.64
C ILE A 85 3.54 7.31 5.89
N SER A 86 2.98 6.64 6.90
CA SER A 86 2.53 7.32 8.13
C SER A 86 3.58 7.20 9.23
N PRO A 87 3.89 8.30 9.94
CA PRO A 87 4.75 8.21 11.12
C PRO A 87 4.11 7.32 12.18
N VAL A 88 4.95 6.59 12.92
CA VAL A 88 4.46 5.71 13.98
C VAL A 88 3.56 6.44 14.97
N SER A 89 3.90 7.70 15.27
CA SER A 89 3.13 8.50 16.22
C SER A 89 1.69 8.78 15.77
N LEU A 90 1.39 8.62 14.48
CA LEU A 90 0.05 8.85 13.93
C LEU A 90 -0.74 7.55 13.79
N LEU A 91 -0.16 6.40 14.11
CA LEU A 91 -0.86 5.13 14.03
C LEU A 91 -1.83 4.99 15.20
N PRO A 92 -3.00 4.34 14.97
CA PRO A 92 -3.94 4.09 16.07
C PRO A 92 -3.29 3.29 17.19
N SER A 93 -3.63 3.63 18.45
CA SER A 93 -3.04 2.95 19.61
C SER A 93 -3.31 1.44 19.61
N ALA A 94 -4.42 1.02 19.00
CA ALA A 94 -4.77 -0.40 18.95
C ALA A 94 -3.74 -1.25 18.20
N VAL A 95 -2.92 -0.65 17.33
CA VAL A 95 -1.92 -1.42 16.57
C VAL A 95 -0.53 -1.37 17.19
N TYR A 96 -0.31 -0.57 18.22
CA TYR A 96 1.03 -0.44 18.82
C TYR A 96 1.60 -1.76 19.30
N ARG A 97 0.75 -2.63 19.86
CA ARG A 97 1.20 -3.93 20.36
C ARG A 97 1.66 -4.86 19.24
N PHE A 98 1.34 -4.55 18.00
CA PHE A 98 1.72 -5.37 16.85
C PHE A 98 2.92 -4.80 16.09
N LEU A 99 3.52 -3.69 16.55
CA LEU A 99 4.62 -3.05 15.82
C LEU A 99 5.83 -3.97 15.67
N GLY A 100 6.05 -4.87 16.63
CA GLY A 100 7.13 -5.86 16.52
C GLY A 100 6.88 -6.87 15.40
N VAL A 101 5.61 -7.18 15.14
CA VAL A 101 5.21 -8.08 14.04
C VAL A 101 5.18 -7.33 12.72
N LEU A 102 4.74 -6.06 12.76
CA LEU A 102 4.61 -5.22 11.59
C LEU A 102 5.88 -4.43 11.33
N ASP A 103 7.01 -5.12 11.27
CA ASP A 103 8.22 -4.50 10.77
C ASP A 103 7.94 -4.02 9.34
N GLU A 104 8.34 -2.79 9.03
CA GLU A 104 8.00 -2.13 7.76
C GLU A 104 8.44 -2.95 6.55
N GLY A 105 9.67 -3.44 6.56
CA GLY A 105 10.16 -4.25 5.46
C GLY A 105 9.45 -5.58 5.35
N ALA A 106 9.16 -6.22 6.48
CA ALA A 106 8.45 -7.50 6.48
C ALA A 106 7.02 -7.35 5.99
N ALA A 107 6.35 -6.26 6.38
CA ALA A 107 4.98 -6.00 5.93
C ALA A 107 4.92 -5.79 4.42
N LEU A 108 5.82 -4.99 3.87
CA LEU A 108 5.88 -4.76 2.44
C LEU A 108 6.18 -6.03 1.66
N LEU A 109 7.12 -6.84 2.16
CA LEU A 109 7.49 -8.08 1.49
C LEU A 109 6.34 -9.08 1.51
N TYR A 110 5.64 -9.19 2.65
CA TYR A 110 4.50 -10.07 2.76
C TYR A 110 3.43 -9.73 1.73
N VAL A 111 3.06 -8.45 1.64
CA VAL A 111 2.05 -8.00 0.69
C VAL A 111 2.54 -8.17 -0.74
N TYR A 112 3.80 -7.86 -1.01
CA TYR A 112 4.37 -8.05 -2.34
C TYR A 112 4.25 -9.50 -2.80
N ASN A 113 4.60 -10.45 -1.93
CA ASN A 113 4.50 -11.87 -2.27
C ASN A 113 3.06 -12.31 -2.54
N LYS A 114 2.09 -11.65 -1.91
CA LYS A 114 0.68 -11.95 -2.12
C LYS A 114 0.17 -11.42 -3.46
N VAL A 115 0.66 -10.26 -3.91
CA VAL A 115 0.06 -9.57 -5.06
C VAL A 115 0.98 -9.45 -6.26
N LYS A 116 2.21 -9.95 -6.18
CA LYS A 116 3.21 -9.76 -7.25
C LYS A 116 2.73 -10.25 -8.62
N ASP A 117 1.92 -11.30 -8.66
CA ASP A 117 1.42 -11.84 -9.92
C ASP A 117 0.36 -10.94 -10.55
N LYS A 118 -0.13 -9.97 -9.81
CA LYS A 118 -1.12 -8.99 -10.29
C LYS A 118 -0.46 -7.71 -10.80
N ILE A 119 0.84 -7.59 -10.65
CA ILE A 119 1.59 -6.45 -11.18
C ILE A 119 1.89 -6.74 -12.65
N THR A 120 0.95 -6.34 -13.51
CA THR A 120 1.03 -6.60 -14.95
C THR A 120 1.91 -5.57 -15.65
N PRO A 121 2.30 -5.84 -16.93
CA PRO A 121 2.98 -4.81 -17.72
C PRO A 121 2.19 -3.51 -17.84
N GLU A 122 0.87 -3.59 -17.93
CA GLU A 122 0.00 -2.41 -18.00
C GLU A 122 0.08 -1.58 -16.73
N ILE A 123 0.12 -2.25 -15.58
CA ILE A 123 0.30 -1.56 -14.29
C ILE A 123 1.65 -0.88 -14.24
N ASN A 124 2.71 -1.56 -14.70
CA ASN A 124 4.04 -0.97 -14.70
C ASN A 124 4.13 0.26 -15.61
N VAL A 125 3.39 0.28 -16.72
CA VAL A 125 3.31 1.48 -17.56
C VAL A 125 2.71 2.65 -16.77
N LYS A 126 1.61 2.40 -16.05
CA LYS A 126 0.99 3.45 -15.21
C LYS A 126 1.94 3.93 -14.14
N VAL A 127 2.70 3.02 -13.53
CA VAL A 127 3.69 3.36 -12.50
C VAL A 127 4.75 4.30 -13.07
N GLU A 128 5.32 3.94 -14.25
CA GLU A 128 6.36 4.77 -14.85
C GLU A 128 5.82 6.13 -15.28
N GLU A 129 4.60 6.19 -15.81
CA GLU A 129 3.98 7.46 -16.16
C GLU A 129 3.83 8.36 -14.94
N THR A 130 3.40 7.79 -13.81
CA THR A 130 3.25 8.56 -12.57
C THR A 130 4.59 9.02 -12.04
N LEU A 131 5.59 8.14 -12.05
CA LEU A 131 6.94 8.50 -11.60
C LEU A 131 7.51 9.62 -12.47
N ASN A 132 7.30 9.54 -13.78
CA ASN A 132 7.78 10.59 -14.68
C ASN A 132 7.05 11.91 -14.43
N ALA A 133 5.75 11.86 -14.12
CA ALA A 133 5.00 13.07 -13.80
C ALA A 133 5.48 13.72 -12.50
N TRP A 134 5.88 12.90 -11.52
CA TRP A 134 6.28 13.42 -10.20
C TRP A 134 7.77 13.78 -10.12
N PHE A 135 8.64 13.07 -10.84
CA PHE A 135 10.10 13.19 -10.71
C PHE A 135 10.80 13.56 -12.01
N GLY A 136 10.08 13.63 -13.12
CA GLY A 136 10.68 13.85 -14.44
C GLY A 136 11.12 12.54 -15.08
N PRO A 137 11.29 12.53 -16.41
CA PRO A 137 11.68 11.32 -17.15
C PRO A 137 13.05 10.81 -16.70
N GLU A 138 13.15 9.50 -16.48
CA GLU A 138 14.36 8.88 -15.96
C GLU A 138 15.56 9.01 -16.92
N TYR A 139 15.31 8.95 -18.22
CA TYR A 139 16.38 9.03 -19.21
C TYR A 139 17.14 10.36 -19.19
N GLN A 140 16.57 11.42 -18.61
CA GLN A 140 17.24 12.71 -18.48
C GLN A 140 18.46 12.63 -17.59
N TRP A 141 18.47 11.68 -16.67
CA TRP A 141 19.60 11.51 -15.75
C TRP A 141 20.81 10.86 -16.43
N ILE A 142 20.55 10.07 -17.47
CA ILE A 142 21.59 9.36 -18.20
C ILE A 142 22.37 10.33 -19.09
N GLU A 143 21.65 11.27 -19.66
CA GLU A 143 22.26 12.26 -20.59
C GLU A 143 23.02 13.36 -19.87
N GLY A 144 22.64 13.62 -18.65
CA GLY A 144 23.29 14.65 -17.86
C GLY A 144 24.64 14.21 -17.36
#